data_c84a1aeb1100330af641a393af642a60
#
_entry.id   c84a1aeb1100330af641a393af642a60
#
_cell.length_a   1.000
_cell.length_b   1.000
_cell.length_c   1.000
_cell.angle_alpha   90.00
_cell.angle_beta   90.00
_cell.angle_gamma   90.00
#
_symmetry.space_group_name_H-M   'P 1'
#
loop_
_entity.id
_entity.type
_entity.pdbx_description
1 polymer ?
#
loop_
_entity_poly.entity_id
_entity_poly.type
_entity_poly.pdbx_seq_one_letter_code
_entity_poly.pdbx_strand_id
1 'polypeptide(L)'
;MKISIFKNFNEVSAAYHRDVHDIFNRIKIGKSKHIIDEIESTTDEAKQKQLKNTLPAILFSGTFTQRNAVSIIEHSGLICLDFDNFDTPEQMNQYRESFISDPFTFACFLSPRRNGLKVLVKIPKDIPNHKRYFDSLKDKFNSPYFDIHCSDICRICFESYDADLYVNDDSLEWTELKEVDIYEVTEEVRIPIKSDNEIISRLLKWFNKFSMASGERNANLFKLASALNDYGISLNEAMRVCLQYQQKDFTQREIDTTVKSAYKKTSQHHTKFFEDIHTKKRVEELIRSGKDIKMVRKAFPELNDDEFDMAVESVKDNISVTDFWEYTAKGNVVVQHHKFKG
;
A
#
# COMPACT_ATOMS: atom_id res chain seq x y z
N MET A 1 -19.66 -3.87 3.17
CA MET A 1 -18.17 -3.84 3.32
C MET A 1 -17.72 -2.41 3.54
N LYS A 2 -16.96 -2.13 4.62
CA LYS A 2 -16.47 -0.78 4.93
C LYS A 2 -15.13 -0.51 4.24
N ILE A 3 -14.99 0.67 3.67
CA ILE A 3 -13.80 1.15 2.98
C ILE A 3 -13.48 2.59 3.37
N SER A 4 -12.28 3.06 3.09
CA SER A 4 -11.88 4.45 3.33
C SER A 4 -12.01 5.33 2.09
N ILE A 5 -12.49 6.55 2.30
CA ILE A 5 -12.50 7.61 1.28
C ILE A 5 -11.85 8.86 1.88
N PHE A 6 -11.03 9.53 1.10
CA PHE A 6 -10.39 10.81 1.39
C PHE A 6 -10.98 11.88 0.47
N LYS A 7 -11.02 13.12 0.93
CA LYS A 7 -11.64 14.23 0.20
C LYS A 7 -11.03 14.45 -1.20
N ASN A 8 -9.71 14.26 -1.30
CA ASN A 8 -8.95 14.38 -2.55
C ASN A 8 -7.57 13.71 -2.42
N PHE A 9 -6.76 13.80 -3.47
CA PHE A 9 -5.40 13.24 -3.48
C PHE A 9 -4.47 13.81 -2.39
N ASN A 10 -4.61 15.09 -2.04
CA ASN A 10 -3.69 15.74 -1.09
C ASN A 10 -4.03 15.46 0.37
N GLU A 11 -5.24 14.99 0.65
CA GLU A 11 -5.65 14.60 2.00
C GLU A 11 -5.16 13.18 2.29
N VAL A 12 -4.32 13.01 3.29
CA VAL A 12 -3.69 11.73 3.63
C VAL A 12 -4.04 11.22 5.03
N SER A 13 -4.60 12.07 5.90
CA SER A 13 -4.79 11.78 7.32
C SER A 13 -6.24 11.85 7.81
N ALA A 14 -7.18 12.32 7.01
CA ALA A 14 -8.58 12.45 7.39
C ALA A 14 -9.45 11.47 6.59
N ALA A 15 -9.40 10.18 6.95
CA ALA A 15 -10.19 9.15 6.32
C ALA A 15 -11.65 9.19 6.79
N TYR A 16 -12.58 9.16 5.84
CA TYR A 16 -13.99 8.86 6.10
C TYR A 16 -14.26 7.41 5.74
N HIS A 17 -14.95 6.68 6.63
CA HIS A 17 -15.31 5.28 6.37
C HIS A 17 -16.74 5.23 5.85
N ARG A 18 -16.96 4.51 4.75
CA ARG A 18 -18.27 4.34 4.10
C ARG A 18 -18.50 2.89 3.73
N ASP A 19 -19.76 2.52 3.57
CA ASP A 19 -20.07 1.26 2.90
C ASP A 19 -19.73 1.36 1.41
N VAL A 20 -19.28 0.26 0.82
CA VAL A 20 -18.90 0.20 -0.58
C VAL A 20 -20.06 0.56 -1.52
N HIS A 21 -21.30 0.17 -1.16
CA HIS A 21 -22.48 0.50 -1.96
C HIS A 21 -22.81 1.99 -1.95
N ASP A 22 -22.49 2.72 -0.86
CA ASP A 22 -22.60 4.18 -0.85
C ASP A 22 -21.68 4.80 -1.91
N ILE A 23 -20.49 4.24 -2.09
CA ILE A 23 -19.54 4.69 -3.12
C ILE A 23 -20.05 4.34 -4.52
N PHE A 24 -20.56 3.13 -4.73
CA PHE A 24 -21.17 2.77 -6.02
C PHE A 24 -22.33 3.68 -6.38
N ASN A 25 -23.19 3.99 -5.42
CA ASN A 25 -24.28 4.94 -5.64
C ASN A 25 -23.73 6.33 -6.01
N ARG A 26 -22.69 6.83 -5.34
CA ARG A 26 -22.06 8.12 -5.67
C ARG A 26 -21.53 8.15 -7.10
N ILE A 27 -20.87 7.04 -7.55
CA ILE A 27 -20.37 6.90 -8.92
C ILE A 27 -21.53 6.87 -9.92
N LYS A 28 -22.59 6.10 -9.66
CA LYS A 28 -23.77 5.99 -10.54
C LYS A 28 -24.52 7.31 -10.73
N ILE A 29 -24.76 8.04 -9.64
CA ILE A 29 -25.50 9.32 -9.69
C ILE A 29 -24.61 10.51 -10.09
N GLY A 30 -23.32 10.30 -10.27
CA GLY A 30 -22.39 11.31 -10.76
C GLY A 30 -22.07 12.42 -9.76
N LYS A 31 -21.79 12.09 -8.48
CA LYS A 31 -21.40 13.11 -7.47
C LYS A 31 -20.19 13.93 -7.90
N SER A 32 -19.25 13.33 -8.63
CA SER A 32 -18.05 13.99 -9.18
C SER A 32 -18.16 14.26 -10.69
N LYS A 33 -19.35 14.11 -11.30
CA LYS A 33 -19.55 14.20 -12.76
C LYS A 33 -18.99 15.49 -13.36
N HIS A 34 -19.18 16.62 -12.71
CA HIS A 34 -18.69 17.92 -13.20
C HIS A 34 -17.17 17.93 -13.39
N ILE A 35 -16.40 17.32 -12.47
CA ILE A 35 -14.93 17.19 -12.61
C ILE A 35 -14.59 16.20 -13.73
N ILE A 36 -15.34 15.09 -13.84
CA ILE A 36 -15.14 14.09 -14.90
C ILE A 36 -15.37 14.71 -16.28
N ASP A 37 -16.44 15.50 -16.44
CA ASP A 37 -16.72 16.20 -17.71
C ASP A 37 -15.60 17.20 -18.06
N GLU A 38 -15.01 17.89 -17.08
CA GLU A 38 -13.85 18.75 -17.30
C GLU A 38 -12.59 17.96 -17.70
N ILE A 39 -12.35 16.80 -17.08
CA ILE A 39 -11.24 15.90 -17.46
C ILE A 39 -11.41 15.43 -18.91
N GLU A 40 -12.62 15.06 -19.30
CA GLU A 40 -12.94 14.56 -20.64
C GLU A 40 -12.81 15.68 -21.71
N SER A 41 -13.19 16.91 -21.35
CA SER A 41 -13.18 18.07 -22.27
C SER A 41 -11.79 18.64 -22.55
N THR A 42 -10.76 18.29 -21.80
CA THR A 42 -9.40 18.80 -21.98
C THR A 42 -8.44 17.76 -22.51
N THR A 43 -7.58 18.16 -23.46
CA THR A 43 -6.48 17.35 -24.00
C THR A 43 -5.15 17.62 -23.28
N ASP A 44 -5.11 18.62 -22.39
CA ASP A 44 -3.93 18.94 -21.58
C ASP A 44 -3.79 17.92 -20.44
N GLU A 45 -2.80 17.05 -20.56
CA GLU A 45 -2.52 16.00 -19.57
C GLU A 45 -2.19 16.55 -18.18
N ALA A 46 -1.49 17.70 -18.09
CA ALA A 46 -1.18 18.34 -16.82
C ALA A 46 -2.45 18.83 -16.12
N LYS A 47 -3.37 19.44 -16.87
CA LYS A 47 -4.67 19.87 -16.39
C LYS A 47 -5.55 18.67 -16.00
N GLN A 48 -5.58 17.60 -16.81
CA GLN A 48 -6.29 16.36 -16.47
C GLN A 48 -5.79 15.78 -15.13
N LYS A 49 -4.46 15.76 -14.94
CA LYS A 49 -3.85 15.29 -13.68
C LYS A 49 -4.23 16.17 -12.49
N GLN A 50 -4.23 17.50 -12.67
CA GLN A 50 -4.65 18.41 -11.62
C GLN A 50 -6.11 18.19 -11.23
N LEU A 51 -7.02 18.10 -12.20
CA LEU A 51 -8.44 17.83 -11.98
C LEU A 51 -8.64 16.45 -11.30
N LYS A 52 -7.97 15.40 -11.78
CA LYS A 52 -8.01 14.07 -11.17
C LYS A 52 -7.62 14.10 -9.69
N ASN A 53 -6.63 14.92 -9.32
CA ASN A 53 -6.17 15.06 -7.93
C ASN A 53 -7.19 15.75 -7.01
N THR A 54 -8.21 16.42 -7.56
CA THR A 54 -9.31 17.01 -6.77
C THR A 54 -10.45 16.02 -6.50
N LEU A 55 -10.48 14.89 -7.22
CA LEU A 55 -11.47 13.83 -7.00
C LEU A 55 -11.28 13.15 -5.65
N PRO A 56 -12.36 12.67 -5.02
CA PRO A 56 -12.26 11.79 -3.86
C PRO A 56 -11.39 10.58 -4.16
N ALA A 57 -10.50 10.26 -3.22
CA ALA A 57 -9.58 9.13 -3.29
C ALA A 57 -10.09 7.97 -2.41
N ILE A 58 -10.36 6.84 -3.01
CA ILE A 58 -11.00 5.67 -2.40
C ILE A 58 -9.96 4.58 -2.22
N LEU A 59 -9.93 3.93 -1.05
CA LEU A 59 -9.16 2.73 -0.77
C LEU A 59 -10.13 1.56 -0.60
N PHE A 60 -10.37 0.82 -1.67
CA PHE A 60 -11.33 -0.30 -1.67
C PHE A 60 -10.87 -1.49 -0.83
N SER A 61 -9.56 -1.65 -0.61
CA SER A 61 -9.00 -2.77 0.14
C SER A 61 -9.31 -2.76 1.64
N GLY A 62 -9.79 -1.64 2.21
CA GLY A 62 -10.12 -1.62 3.63
C GLY A 62 -10.36 -0.25 4.23
N THR A 63 -10.40 -0.24 5.57
CA THR A 63 -10.44 0.97 6.39
C THR A 63 -9.04 1.31 6.88
N PHE A 64 -8.71 2.62 6.85
CA PHE A 64 -7.38 3.14 7.17
C PHE A 64 -7.50 4.36 8.07
N THR A 65 -6.54 4.57 8.97
CA THR A 65 -6.41 5.85 9.71
C THR A 65 -5.72 6.91 8.87
N GLN A 66 -4.77 6.48 8.04
CA GLN A 66 -4.02 7.32 7.11
C GLN A 66 -3.83 6.55 5.78
N ARG A 67 -3.53 7.27 4.70
CA ARG A 67 -3.31 6.69 3.38
C ARG A 67 -1.90 6.13 3.22
N ASN A 68 -1.61 5.09 3.95
CA ASN A 68 -0.41 4.26 3.83
C ASN A 68 -0.69 2.83 4.28
N ALA A 69 0.14 1.88 3.85
CA ALA A 69 -0.08 0.45 4.07
C ALA A 69 -0.07 0.03 5.55
N VAL A 70 0.71 0.72 6.40
CA VAL A 70 0.82 0.37 7.83
C VAL A 70 -0.34 0.90 8.67
N SER A 71 -1.16 1.78 8.11
CA SER A 71 -2.31 2.41 8.78
C SER A 71 -3.65 1.70 8.50
N ILE A 72 -3.61 0.52 7.92
CA ILE A 72 -4.80 -0.30 7.72
C ILE A 72 -5.38 -0.72 9.08
N ILE A 73 -6.70 -0.53 9.24
CA ILE A 73 -7.46 -0.93 10.43
C ILE A 73 -8.05 -2.32 10.21
N GLU A 74 -8.76 -2.49 9.08
CA GLU A 74 -9.42 -3.73 8.72
C GLU A 74 -9.44 -3.87 7.19
N HIS A 75 -9.12 -5.07 6.69
CA HIS A 75 -9.26 -5.41 5.28
C HIS A 75 -10.74 -5.59 4.91
N SER A 76 -11.18 -4.99 3.81
CA SER A 76 -12.58 -5.08 3.35
C SER A 76 -12.96 -6.45 2.77
N GLY A 77 -11.97 -7.22 2.32
CA GLY A 77 -12.17 -8.38 1.46
C GLY A 77 -12.29 -8.01 -0.03
N LEU A 78 -11.82 -6.82 -0.43
CA LEU A 78 -11.84 -6.38 -1.83
C LEU A 78 -10.45 -6.05 -2.33
N ILE A 79 -10.26 -6.29 -3.62
CA ILE A 79 -9.12 -5.80 -4.40
C ILE A 79 -9.64 -5.03 -5.62
N CYS A 80 -8.98 -3.91 -5.92
CA CYS A 80 -9.32 -3.08 -7.08
C CYS A 80 -8.24 -3.27 -8.15
N LEU A 81 -8.66 -3.79 -9.29
CA LEU A 81 -7.83 -3.96 -10.48
C LEU A 81 -8.06 -2.80 -11.44
N ASP A 82 -7.01 -2.37 -12.07
CA ASP A 82 -7.02 -1.25 -13.01
C ASP A 82 -6.65 -1.73 -14.41
N PHE A 83 -7.47 -1.39 -15.39
CA PHE A 83 -7.24 -1.69 -16.81
C PHE A 83 -7.31 -0.38 -17.56
N ASP A 84 -6.14 0.10 -18.02
CA ASP A 84 -5.98 1.43 -18.59
C ASP A 84 -5.49 1.37 -20.05
N ASN A 85 -5.68 2.48 -20.77
CA ASN A 85 -5.14 2.73 -22.12
C ASN A 85 -5.67 1.76 -23.18
N PHE A 86 -6.97 1.51 -23.19
CA PHE A 86 -7.59 0.78 -24.30
C PHE A 86 -7.43 1.55 -25.63
N ASP A 87 -7.15 0.82 -26.70
CA ASP A 87 -6.89 1.43 -28.01
C ASP A 87 -8.15 2.04 -28.63
N THR A 88 -9.32 1.41 -28.38
CA THR A 88 -10.61 1.90 -28.87
C THR A 88 -11.73 1.72 -27.84
N PRO A 89 -12.80 2.54 -27.89
CA PRO A 89 -13.98 2.35 -27.05
C PRO A 89 -14.67 0.99 -27.26
N GLU A 90 -14.69 0.47 -28.49
CA GLU A 90 -15.30 -0.82 -28.81
C GLU A 90 -14.54 -1.96 -28.13
N GLN A 91 -13.22 -1.88 -28.12
CA GLN A 91 -12.37 -2.87 -27.43
C GLN A 91 -12.59 -2.79 -25.91
N MET A 92 -12.62 -1.60 -25.34
CA MET A 92 -12.92 -1.41 -23.92
C MET A 92 -14.29 -2.00 -23.55
N ASN A 93 -15.30 -1.83 -24.40
CA ASN A 93 -16.64 -2.41 -24.19
C ASN A 93 -16.61 -3.95 -24.25
N GLN A 94 -15.84 -4.56 -25.16
CA GLN A 94 -15.68 -6.02 -25.21
C GLN A 94 -15.03 -6.55 -23.93
N TYR A 95 -14.01 -5.87 -23.42
CA TYR A 95 -13.40 -6.21 -22.12
C TYR A 95 -14.39 -6.03 -20.97
N ARG A 96 -15.18 -4.95 -20.98
CA ARG A 96 -16.22 -4.73 -19.97
C ARG A 96 -17.24 -5.88 -19.95
N GLU A 97 -17.72 -6.32 -21.10
CA GLU A 97 -18.64 -7.45 -21.20
C GLU A 97 -17.99 -8.74 -20.67
N SER A 98 -16.72 -8.99 -20.99
CA SER A 98 -16.01 -10.16 -20.47
C SER A 98 -15.85 -10.11 -18.95
N PHE A 99 -15.52 -8.94 -18.37
CA PHE A 99 -15.42 -8.76 -16.93
C PHE A 99 -16.77 -8.93 -16.23
N ILE A 100 -17.85 -8.38 -16.78
CA ILE A 100 -19.20 -8.51 -16.22
C ILE A 100 -19.67 -9.97 -16.24
N SER A 101 -19.24 -10.74 -17.22
CA SER A 101 -19.55 -12.17 -17.35
C SER A 101 -18.70 -13.07 -16.46
N ASP A 102 -17.62 -12.57 -15.89
CA ASP A 102 -16.75 -13.35 -14.99
C ASP A 102 -17.40 -13.49 -13.60
N PRO A 103 -17.55 -14.73 -13.08
CA PRO A 103 -18.23 -14.96 -11.80
C PRO A 103 -17.55 -14.34 -10.58
N PHE A 104 -16.28 -13.96 -10.68
CA PHE A 104 -15.52 -13.32 -9.59
C PHE A 104 -15.61 -11.80 -9.60
N THR A 105 -16.15 -11.20 -10.66
CA THR A 105 -16.28 -9.73 -10.73
C THR A 105 -17.42 -9.25 -9.81
N PHE A 106 -17.03 -8.55 -8.74
CA PHE A 106 -17.95 -7.91 -7.80
C PHE A 106 -18.51 -6.59 -8.36
N ALA A 107 -17.65 -5.75 -8.95
CA ALA A 107 -18.08 -4.52 -9.60
C ALA A 107 -17.17 -4.16 -10.77
N CYS A 108 -17.74 -3.47 -11.78
CA CYS A 108 -16.99 -2.96 -12.93
C CYS A 108 -17.52 -1.58 -13.30
N PHE A 109 -16.60 -0.60 -13.46
CA PHE A 109 -16.96 0.79 -13.82
C PHE A 109 -15.82 1.50 -14.54
N LEU A 110 -16.17 2.59 -15.22
CA LEU A 110 -15.25 3.44 -15.98
C LEU A 110 -14.26 4.19 -15.09
N SER A 111 -13.01 4.31 -15.55
CA SER A 111 -12.01 5.19 -14.95
C SER A 111 -12.37 6.68 -15.12
N PRO A 112 -11.78 7.61 -14.34
CA PRO A 112 -12.05 9.04 -14.46
C PRO A 112 -11.78 9.66 -15.84
N ARG A 113 -10.86 9.09 -16.62
CA ARG A 113 -10.55 9.52 -17.99
C ARG A 113 -11.44 8.84 -19.04
N ARG A 114 -12.30 7.90 -18.64
CA ARG A 114 -13.20 7.10 -19.48
C ARG A 114 -12.50 6.25 -20.55
N ASN A 115 -11.19 6.11 -20.48
CA ASN A 115 -10.35 5.26 -21.33
C ASN A 115 -9.82 4.00 -20.63
N GLY A 116 -10.42 3.65 -19.51
CA GLY A 116 -10.05 2.50 -18.69
C GLY A 116 -11.21 1.98 -17.85
N LEU A 117 -11.04 0.79 -17.29
CA LEU A 117 -12.00 0.10 -16.45
C LEU A 117 -11.40 -0.20 -15.08
N LYS A 118 -12.22 -0.08 -14.06
CA LYS A 118 -11.93 -0.52 -12.69
C LYS A 118 -12.76 -1.76 -12.41
N VAL A 119 -12.10 -2.83 -11.99
CA VAL A 119 -12.74 -4.11 -11.65
C VAL A 119 -12.45 -4.42 -10.19
N LEU A 120 -13.51 -4.62 -9.42
CA LEU A 120 -13.40 -5.07 -8.03
C LEU A 120 -13.67 -6.57 -7.95
N VAL A 121 -12.82 -7.27 -7.21
CA VAL A 121 -12.95 -8.71 -6.95
C VAL A 121 -12.95 -8.94 -5.45
N LYS A 122 -13.79 -9.88 -4.99
CA LYS A 122 -13.76 -10.33 -3.60
C LYS A 122 -12.59 -11.27 -3.38
N ILE A 123 -11.85 -11.05 -2.30
CA ILE A 123 -10.74 -11.89 -1.85
C ILE A 123 -10.86 -12.12 -0.33
N PRO A 124 -10.21 -13.13 0.25
CA PRO A 124 -10.10 -13.27 1.70
C PRO A 124 -9.54 -12.02 2.36
N LYS A 125 -9.98 -11.72 3.58
CA LYS A 125 -9.48 -10.58 4.40
C LYS A 125 -8.08 -10.89 4.93
N ASP A 126 -7.13 -11.07 4.04
CA ASP A 126 -5.77 -11.51 4.32
C ASP A 126 -4.77 -10.42 3.92
N ILE A 127 -4.46 -9.52 4.88
CA ILE A 127 -3.54 -8.39 4.67
C ILE A 127 -2.16 -8.84 4.17
N PRO A 128 -1.49 -9.84 4.77
CA PRO A 128 -0.19 -10.30 4.33
C PRO A 128 -0.13 -10.79 2.88
N ASN A 129 -1.21 -11.37 2.38
CA ASN A 129 -1.26 -11.98 1.06
C ASN A 129 -1.96 -11.11 0.00
N HIS A 130 -2.35 -9.86 0.32
CA HIS A 130 -3.05 -8.97 -0.61
C HIS A 130 -2.35 -8.88 -1.98
N LYS A 131 -1.03 -8.69 -2.00
CA LYS A 131 -0.23 -8.65 -3.23
C LYS A 131 -0.27 -9.98 -3.99
N ARG A 132 -0.26 -11.12 -3.30
CA ARG A 132 -0.29 -12.45 -3.93
C ARG A 132 -1.63 -12.72 -4.62
N TYR A 133 -2.75 -12.24 -4.04
CA TYR A 133 -4.05 -12.26 -4.72
C TYR A 133 -4.04 -11.37 -5.95
N PHE A 134 -3.44 -10.18 -5.88
CA PHE A 134 -3.28 -9.29 -7.03
C PHE A 134 -2.50 -9.96 -8.15
N ASP A 135 -1.35 -10.56 -7.84
CA ASP A 135 -0.49 -11.23 -8.82
C ASP A 135 -1.20 -12.47 -9.43
N SER A 136 -1.98 -13.20 -8.65
CA SER A 136 -2.81 -14.31 -9.14
C SER A 136 -3.93 -13.84 -10.08
N LEU A 137 -4.62 -12.75 -9.73
CA LEU A 137 -5.64 -12.14 -10.57
C LEU A 137 -5.07 -11.54 -11.86
N LYS A 138 -3.86 -10.98 -11.82
CA LYS A 138 -3.13 -10.57 -13.02
C LYS A 138 -2.95 -11.73 -14.00
N ASP A 139 -2.56 -12.91 -13.50
CA ASP A 139 -2.39 -14.10 -14.33
C ASP A 139 -3.73 -14.61 -14.86
N LYS A 140 -4.80 -14.58 -14.03
CA LYS A 140 -6.17 -14.95 -14.42
C LYS A 140 -6.68 -14.09 -15.58
N PHE A 141 -6.61 -12.78 -15.43
CA PHE A 141 -7.15 -11.85 -16.44
C PHE A 141 -6.25 -11.74 -17.68
N ASN A 142 -4.95 -11.95 -17.52
CA ASN A 142 -3.92 -11.98 -18.59
C ASN A 142 -4.15 -10.94 -19.70
N SER A 143 -4.40 -9.69 -19.30
CA SER A 143 -4.73 -8.60 -20.21
C SER A 143 -3.55 -7.65 -20.41
N PRO A 144 -3.26 -7.21 -21.64
CA PRO A 144 -2.22 -6.20 -21.90
C PRO A 144 -2.57 -4.82 -21.31
N TYR A 145 -3.82 -4.59 -20.96
CA TYR A 145 -4.33 -3.34 -20.35
C TYR A 145 -4.26 -3.35 -18.82
N PHE A 146 -3.84 -4.46 -18.20
CA PHE A 146 -3.76 -4.60 -16.75
C PHE A 146 -2.62 -3.75 -16.18
N ASP A 147 -2.93 -2.79 -15.28
CA ASP A 147 -1.89 -1.99 -14.61
C ASP A 147 -1.24 -2.80 -13.48
N ILE A 148 -0.03 -3.30 -13.75
CA ILE A 148 0.77 -4.10 -12.80
C ILE A 148 1.26 -3.29 -11.59
N HIS A 149 1.18 -1.96 -11.62
CA HIS A 149 1.64 -1.08 -10.54
C HIS A 149 0.57 -0.81 -9.48
N CYS A 150 -0.59 -1.47 -9.55
CA CYS A 150 -1.71 -1.26 -8.64
C CYS A 150 -1.79 -2.29 -7.50
N SER A 151 -0.71 -3.00 -7.18
CA SER A 151 -0.67 -4.09 -6.19
C SER A 151 -0.71 -3.64 -4.71
N ASP A 152 -0.52 -2.34 -4.43
CA ASP A 152 -0.46 -1.83 -3.07
C ASP A 152 -1.80 -1.91 -2.35
N ILE A 153 -1.79 -2.40 -1.10
CA ILE A 153 -3.00 -2.49 -0.27
C ILE A 153 -3.64 -1.11 0.01
N CYS A 154 -2.85 -0.02 -0.05
CA CYS A 154 -3.33 1.35 0.08
C CYS A 154 -3.49 2.06 -1.27
N ARG A 155 -3.64 1.29 -2.38
CA ARG A 155 -3.81 1.85 -3.71
C ARG A 155 -5.06 2.70 -3.82
N ILE A 156 -4.89 3.90 -4.36
CA ILE A 156 -5.98 4.84 -4.58
C ILE A 156 -6.75 4.46 -5.85
N CYS A 157 -8.06 4.38 -5.73
CA CYS A 157 -9.00 4.50 -6.83
C CYS A 157 -9.68 5.88 -6.74
N PHE A 158 -9.54 6.71 -7.74
CA PHE A 158 -10.27 7.99 -7.77
C PHE A 158 -11.75 7.78 -8.08
N GLU A 159 -12.63 8.54 -7.40
CA GLU A 159 -14.05 8.53 -7.69
C GLU A 159 -14.29 8.90 -9.16
N SER A 160 -15.13 8.14 -9.82
CA SER A 160 -15.46 8.30 -11.24
C SER A 160 -16.93 8.66 -11.42
N TYR A 161 -17.39 8.66 -12.67
CA TYR A 161 -18.81 8.68 -13.05
C TYR A 161 -19.09 7.56 -14.06
N ASP A 162 -20.01 6.69 -13.71
CA ASP A 162 -20.50 5.64 -14.59
C ASP A 162 -21.95 5.29 -14.20
N ALA A 163 -22.91 5.75 -14.98
CA ALA A 163 -24.32 5.46 -14.74
C ALA A 163 -24.64 3.96 -14.84
N ASP A 164 -23.88 3.25 -15.67
CA ASP A 164 -24.01 1.82 -15.95
C ASP A 164 -23.05 0.96 -15.12
N LEU A 165 -22.53 1.49 -13.99
CA LEU A 165 -21.68 0.72 -13.08
C LEU A 165 -22.35 -0.61 -12.74
N TYR A 166 -21.63 -1.71 -13.02
CA TYR A 166 -22.08 -3.07 -12.73
C TYR A 166 -21.73 -3.46 -11.27
N VAL A 167 -22.67 -4.15 -10.62
CA VAL A 167 -22.46 -4.76 -9.28
C VAL A 167 -23.08 -6.16 -9.26
N ASN A 168 -22.36 -7.12 -8.74
CA ASN A 168 -22.82 -8.49 -8.49
C ASN A 168 -22.53 -8.87 -7.03
N ASP A 169 -23.52 -8.73 -6.16
CA ASP A 169 -23.39 -9.08 -4.74
C ASP A 169 -23.16 -10.58 -4.50
N ASP A 170 -23.58 -11.42 -5.47
CA ASP A 170 -23.42 -12.87 -5.45
C ASP A 170 -22.11 -13.35 -6.10
N SER A 171 -21.20 -12.42 -6.47
CA SER A 171 -19.91 -12.78 -7.03
C SER A 171 -19.12 -13.70 -6.10
N LEU A 172 -18.41 -14.65 -6.68
CA LEU A 172 -17.55 -15.58 -5.95
C LEU A 172 -16.32 -14.87 -5.38
N GLU A 173 -15.78 -15.39 -4.28
CA GLU A 173 -14.53 -14.97 -3.70
C GLU A 173 -13.37 -15.66 -4.41
N TRP A 174 -12.37 -14.89 -4.87
CA TRP A 174 -11.14 -15.40 -5.45
C TRP A 174 -10.17 -15.79 -4.33
N THR A 175 -9.87 -17.08 -4.22
CA THR A 175 -9.03 -17.62 -3.13
C THR A 175 -7.66 -18.11 -3.59
N GLU A 176 -7.38 -18.07 -4.89
CA GLU A 176 -6.10 -18.51 -5.43
C GLU A 176 -5.00 -17.49 -5.15
N LEU A 177 -3.91 -17.98 -4.60
CA LEU A 177 -2.70 -17.19 -4.36
C LEU A 177 -1.67 -17.45 -5.45
N LYS A 178 -1.02 -16.39 -5.94
CA LYS A 178 0.19 -16.58 -6.76
C LYS A 178 1.22 -17.37 -5.97
N GLU A 179 1.72 -18.45 -6.54
CA GLU A 179 2.87 -19.15 -5.95
C GLU A 179 4.08 -18.22 -5.92
N VAL A 180 4.77 -18.21 -4.78
CA VAL A 180 6.03 -17.47 -4.66
C VAL A 180 7.14 -18.37 -5.17
N ASP A 181 7.72 -18.00 -6.31
CA ASP A 181 8.92 -18.69 -6.79
C ASP A 181 10.09 -18.34 -5.86
N ILE A 182 10.82 -19.35 -5.38
CA ILE A 182 11.96 -19.14 -4.47
C ILE A 182 13.05 -18.30 -5.15
N TYR A 183 13.12 -18.35 -6.48
CA TYR A 183 14.08 -17.58 -7.25
C TYR A 183 13.67 -16.09 -7.46
N GLU A 184 12.37 -15.74 -7.27
CA GLU A 184 11.90 -14.34 -7.24
C GLU A 184 12.10 -13.67 -5.86
N VAL A 185 12.64 -14.41 -4.89
CA VAL A 185 12.85 -13.98 -3.48
C VAL A 185 13.94 -12.90 -3.32
N THR A 186 14.53 -12.45 -4.40
CA THR A 186 15.45 -11.28 -4.37
C THR A 186 14.74 -9.94 -4.21
N GLU A 187 13.40 -9.86 -4.29
CA GLU A 187 12.68 -8.67 -3.84
C GLU A 187 12.66 -8.62 -2.31
N GLU A 188 13.39 -7.68 -1.79
CA GLU A 188 13.56 -7.37 -0.37
C GLU A 188 12.22 -7.01 0.28
N VAL A 189 11.80 -7.75 1.30
CA VAL A 189 10.62 -7.36 2.11
C VAL A 189 10.99 -6.11 2.91
N ARG A 190 10.37 -4.99 2.58
CA ARG A 190 10.60 -3.71 3.22
C ARG A 190 9.60 -3.50 4.35
N ILE A 191 10.11 -3.29 5.57
CA ILE A 191 9.30 -3.04 6.75
C ILE A 191 9.55 -1.61 7.22
N PRO A 192 8.48 -0.84 7.49
CA PRO A 192 8.64 0.49 8.04
C PRO A 192 9.35 0.47 9.38
N ILE A 193 10.40 1.26 9.50
CA ILE A 193 11.11 1.49 10.75
C ILE A 193 10.23 2.35 11.64
N LYS A 194 9.90 1.86 12.84
CA LYS A 194 9.05 2.55 13.82
C LYS A 194 9.82 3.28 14.92
N SER A 195 11.13 3.05 15.03
CA SER A 195 11.95 3.68 16.06
C SER A 195 12.32 5.12 15.67
N ASP A 196 11.82 6.11 16.43
CA ASP A 196 12.15 7.53 16.24
C ASP A 196 13.66 7.77 16.24
N ASN A 197 14.41 7.09 17.13
CA ASN A 197 15.86 7.23 17.22
C ASN A 197 16.55 6.74 15.94
N GLU A 198 16.08 5.67 15.35
CA GLU A 198 16.64 5.13 14.11
C GLU A 198 16.28 6.01 12.91
N ILE A 199 15.05 6.49 12.84
CA ILE A 199 14.59 7.45 11.82
C ILE A 199 15.44 8.72 11.88
N ILE A 200 15.60 9.30 13.07
CA ILE A 200 16.44 10.48 13.30
C ILE A 200 17.89 10.23 12.87
N SER A 201 18.46 9.09 13.28
CA SER A 201 19.83 8.73 12.90
C SER A 201 20.04 8.67 11.37
N ARG A 202 19.11 8.08 10.64
CA ARG A 202 19.16 8.01 9.17
C ARG A 202 19.00 9.40 8.53
N LEU A 203 18.09 10.22 9.04
CA LEU A 203 17.91 11.60 8.57
C LEU A 203 19.13 12.48 8.85
N LEU A 204 19.78 12.33 10.01
CA LEU A 204 21.02 13.05 10.32
C LEU A 204 22.18 12.62 9.41
N LYS A 205 22.34 11.32 9.12
CA LYS A 205 23.33 10.86 8.14
C LYS A 205 23.11 11.48 6.76
N TRP A 206 21.86 11.55 6.32
CA TRP A 206 21.50 12.22 5.07
C TRP A 206 21.80 13.73 5.15
N PHE A 207 21.50 14.37 6.29
CA PHE A 207 21.66 15.80 6.48
C PHE A 207 23.12 16.25 6.57
N ASN A 208 24.04 15.40 7.03
CA ASN A 208 25.47 15.71 7.18
C ASN A 208 26.15 16.19 5.89
N LYS A 209 25.56 15.96 4.72
CA LYS A 209 26.06 16.48 3.43
C LYS A 209 25.69 17.94 3.16
N PHE A 210 24.83 18.56 3.98
CA PHE A 210 24.41 19.94 3.79
C PHE A 210 25.24 20.91 4.65
N SER A 211 25.60 22.05 4.03
CA SER A 211 26.35 23.08 4.70
C SER A 211 25.51 23.81 5.75
N MET A 212 26.11 24.07 6.92
CA MET A 212 25.54 24.93 7.96
C MET A 212 26.24 26.30 8.01
N ALA A 213 26.81 26.74 6.90
CA ALA A 213 27.41 28.05 6.76
C ALA A 213 26.38 29.21 6.75
N SER A 214 26.80 30.40 7.09
CA SER A 214 25.96 31.60 7.01
C SER A 214 25.41 31.77 5.58
N GLY A 215 24.12 32.07 5.45
CA GLY A 215 23.41 32.18 4.17
C GLY A 215 22.67 30.90 3.73
N GLU A 216 23.15 29.71 4.10
CA GLU A 216 22.53 28.44 3.70
C GLU A 216 21.84 27.72 4.86
N ARG A 217 22.28 27.91 6.08
CA ARG A 217 21.88 27.16 7.27
C ARG A 217 20.37 27.18 7.55
N ASN A 218 19.67 28.30 7.36
CA ASN A 218 18.24 28.43 7.57
C ASN A 218 17.47 27.54 6.57
N ALA A 219 17.84 27.61 5.29
CA ALA A 219 17.22 26.80 4.25
C ALA A 219 17.50 25.29 4.45
N ASN A 220 18.71 24.94 4.85
CA ASN A 220 19.11 23.57 5.09
C ASN A 220 18.46 23.03 6.36
N LEU A 221 18.41 23.80 7.46
CA LEU A 221 17.71 23.40 8.67
C LEU A 221 16.19 23.20 8.42
N PHE A 222 15.58 24.05 7.57
CA PHE A 222 14.20 23.88 7.16
C PHE A 222 13.98 22.55 6.42
N LYS A 223 14.94 22.11 5.57
CA LYS A 223 14.89 20.80 4.92
C LYS A 223 14.92 19.66 5.94
N LEU A 224 15.81 19.74 6.94
CA LEU A 224 15.88 18.74 8.01
C LEU A 224 14.57 18.69 8.80
N ALA A 225 14.06 19.85 9.24
CA ALA A 225 12.81 19.94 10.00
C ALA A 225 11.61 19.43 9.19
N SER A 226 11.56 19.72 7.87
CA SER A 226 10.53 19.19 6.99
C SER A 226 10.64 17.68 6.84
N ALA A 227 11.85 17.13 6.71
CA ALA A 227 12.05 15.68 6.66
C ALA A 227 11.63 15.03 7.98
N LEU A 228 11.99 15.57 9.13
CA LEU A 228 11.56 15.07 10.44
C LEU A 228 10.02 15.04 10.54
N ASN A 229 9.35 16.10 10.07
CA ASN A 229 7.88 16.14 10.01
C ASN A 229 7.31 15.06 9.06
N ASP A 230 7.85 14.96 7.85
CA ASP A 230 7.40 13.98 6.84
C ASP A 230 7.50 12.54 7.37
N TYR A 231 8.53 12.23 8.16
CA TYR A 231 8.78 10.92 8.77
C TYR A 231 8.11 10.73 10.15
N GLY A 232 7.25 11.66 10.59
CA GLY A 232 6.41 11.50 11.77
C GLY A 232 7.08 11.78 13.11
N ILE A 233 8.26 12.39 13.13
CA ILE A 233 8.92 12.77 14.37
C ILE A 233 8.15 13.94 15.02
N SER A 234 7.92 13.87 16.32
CA SER A 234 7.18 14.90 17.03
C SER A 234 7.89 16.27 16.97
N LEU A 235 7.11 17.37 17.04
CA LEU A 235 7.67 18.73 17.04
C LEU A 235 8.72 18.94 18.15
N ASN A 236 8.46 18.40 19.34
CA ASN A 236 9.37 18.53 20.48
C ASN A 236 10.71 17.83 20.23
N GLU A 237 10.66 16.64 19.68
CA GLU A 237 11.85 15.86 19.35
C GLU A 237 12.62 16.48 18.17
N ALA A 238 11.92 16.93 17.14
CA ALA A 238 12.52 17.67 16.04
C ALA A 238 13.21 18.96 16.49
N MET A 239 12.61 19.67 17.44
CA MET A 239 13.22 20.84 18.06
C MET A 239 14.54 20.48 18.77
N ARG A 240 14.52 19.39 19.57
CA ARG A 240 15.72 18.88 20.26
C ARG A 240 16.84 18.53 19.27
N VAL A 241 16.50 17.90 18.16
CA VAL A 241 17.45 17.53 17.10
C VAL A 241 18.00 18.77 16.39
N CYS A 242 17.15 19.73 16.04
CA CYS A 242 17.57 20.92 15.30
C CYS A 242 18.39 21.91 16.15
N LEU A 243 18.16 21.96 17.47
CA LEU A 243 18.92 22.79 18.39
C LEU A 243 20.41 22.41 18.47
N GLN A 244 20.79 21.19 18.08
CA GLN A 244 22.21 20.76 18.00
C GLN A 244 23.02 21.60 16.98
N TYR A 245 22.36 22.28 16.05
CA TYR A 245 22.98 23.13 15.03
C TYR A 245 23.06 24.61 15.40
N GLN A 246 22.79 24.96 16.67
CA GLN A 246 22.91 26.32 17.16
C GLN A 246 24.36 26.82 17.04
N GLN A 247 24.52 28.07 16.62
CA GLN A 247 25.82 28.79 16.49
C GLN A 247 25.69 30.16 17.12
N LYS A 248 26.83 30.87 17.29
CA LYS A 248 26.84 32.23 17.89
C LYS A 248 25.93 33.21 17.15
N ASP A 249 25.90 33.10 15.84
CA ASP A 249 25.13 33.95 14.93
C ASP A 249 23.92 33.21 14.31
N PHE A 250 23.54 32.03 14.86
CA PHE A 250 22.34 31.26 14.53
C PHE A 250 21.62 30.88 15.81
N THR A 251 20.71 31.75 16.20
CA THR A 251 20.13 31.73 17.55
C THR A 251 19.06 30.65 17.70
N GLN A 252 18.81 30.24 18.95
CA GLN A 252 17.70 29.33 19.28
C GLN A 252 16.36 29.85 18.74
N ARG A 253 16.11 31.18 18.78
CA ARG A 253 14.87 31.77 18.27
C ARG A 253 14.71 31.60 16.77
N GLU A 254 15.78 31.69 15.99
CA GLU A 254 15.74 31.44 14.54
C GLU A 254 15.46 29.96 14.23
N ILE A 255 16.13 29.06 14.97
CA ILE A 255 15.89 27.60 14.86
C ILE A 255 14.44 27.27 15.21
N ASP A 256 13.91 27.79 16.32
CA ASP A 256 12.53 27.61 16.76
C ASP A 256 11.54 28.06 15.69
N THR A 257 11.77 29.22 15.11
CA THR A 257 10.93 29.76 14.03
C THR A 257 10.96 28.86 12.78
N THR A 258 12.16 28.41 12.41
CA THR A 258 12.36 27.54 11.23
C THR A 258 11.68 26.20 11.40
N VAL A 259 11.86 25.54 12.53
CA VAL A 259 11.25 24.24 12.84
C VAL A 259 9.72 24.33 12.89
N LYS A 260 9.18 25.34 13.61
CA LYS A 260 7.73 25.57 13.66
C LYS A 260 7.14 25.86 12.29
N SER A 261 7.87 26.55 11.42
CA SER A 261 7.44 26.83 10.05
C SER A 261 7.33 25.53 9.21
N ALA A 262 8.29 24.61 9.35
CA ALA A 262 8.24 23.31 8.67
C ALA A 262 7.03 22.47 9.15
N TYR A 263 6.75 22.49 10.44
CA TYR A 263 5.66 21.74 11.06
C TYR A 263 4.25 22.34 10.84
N LYS A 264 4.12 23.51 10.23
CA LYS A 264 2.83 24.04 9.77
C LYS A 264 2.21 23.18 8.66
N LYS A 265 3.00 22.40 7.96
CA LYS A 265 2.53 21.46 6.93
C LYS A 265 2.03 20.16 7.56
N THR A 266 0.94 20.24 8.33
CA THR A 266 0.35 19.10 9.05
C THR A 266 -0.10 17.96 8.15
N SER A 267 -0.51 18.27 6.90
CA SER A 267 -0.88 17.26 5.89
C SER A 267 0.29 16.39 5.42
N GLN A 268 1.53 16.78 5.70
CA GLN A 268 2.73 16.01 5.36
C GLN A 268 3.28 15.22 6.56
N HIS A 269 2.71 15.42 7.76
CA HIS A 269 3.19 14.72 8.94
C HIS A 269 2.98 13.21 8.80
N HIS A 270 4.05 12.42 9.01
CA HIS A 270 4.05 10.96 8.93
C HIS A 270 3.56 10.41 7.58
N THR A 271 3.93 11.06 6.48
CA THR A 271 3.61 10.58 5.13
C THR A 271 4.73 9.75 4.50
N LYS A 272 5.95 9.79 5.10
CA LYS A 272 7.12 9.03 4.68
C LYS A 272 7.59 8.12 5.79
N PHE A 273 8.20 7.02 5.40
CA PHE A 273 8.83 6.07 6.30
C PHE A 273 10.07 5.47 5.65
N PHE A 274 11.04 5.10 6.47
CA PHE A 274 12.12 4.22 6.04
C PHE A 274 11.63 2.78 6.10
N GLU A 275 12.08 2.00 5.14
CA GLU A 275 11.84 0.57 5.08
C GLU A 275 13.16 -0.16 5.32
N ASP A 276 13.11 -1.21 6.08
CA ASP A 276 14.25 -2.10 6.28
C ASP A 276 14.02 -3.44 5.57
N ILE A 277 15.11 -3.97 5.03
CA ILE A 277 15.11 -5.30 4.43
C ILE A 277 15.11 -6.30 5.58
N HIS A 278 14.11 -7.16 5.62
CA HIS A 278 13.98 -8.14 6.70
C HIS A 278 13.93 -9.56 6.15
N THR A 279 15.10 -10.11 5.89
CA THR A 279 15.32 -11.47 5.38
C THR A 279 14.57 -12.50 6.21
N LYS A 280 14.53 -12.35 7.53
CA LYS A 280 13.81 -13.24 8.45
C LYS A 280 12.31 -13.30 8.13
N LYS A 281 11.64 -12.16 7.89
CA LYS A 281 10.20 -12.15 7.52
C LYS A 281 9.94 -12.80 6.17
N ARG A 282 10.88 -12.67 5.25
CA ARG A 282 10.75 -13.33 3.96
C ARG A 282 10.84 -14.85 4.09
N VAL A 283 11.73 -15.34 4.94
CA VAL A 283 11.77 -16.77 5.32
C VAL A 283 10.43 -17.21 5.91
N GLU A 284 9.89 -16.44 6.86
CA GLU A 284 8.58 -16.71 7.48
C GLU A 284 7.44 -16.77 6.44
N GLU A 285 7.39 -15.83 5.48
CA GLU A 285 6.40 -15.82 4.39
C GLU A 285 6.51 -17.07 3.50
N LEU A 286 7.72 -17.43 3.09
CA LEU A 286 7.95 -18.61 2.26
C LEU A 286 7.52 -19.89 2.97
N ILE A 287 7.82 -20.00 4.25
CA ILE A 287 7.41 -21.15 5.05
C ILE A 287 5.86 -21.17 5.20
N ARG A 288 5.22 -20.02 5.46
CA ARG A 288 3.75 -19.91 5.52
C ARG A 288 3.09 -20.26 4.19
N SER A 289 3.74 -19.96 3.07
CA SER A 289 3.25 -20.31 1.73
C SER A 289 3.43 -21.79 1.35
N GLY A 290 3.94 -22.62 2.25
CA GLY A 290 4.12 -24.05 2.03
C GLY A 290 5.41 -24.45 1.29
N LYS A 291 6.41 -23.58 1.20
CA LYS A 291 7.70 -23.93 0.59
C LYS A 291 8.50 -24.86 1.49
N ASP A 292 9.21 -25.79 0.88
CA ASP A 292 10.08 -26.72 1.62
C ASP A 292 11.18 -25.98 2.39
N ILE A 293 11.28 -26.25 3.70
CA ILE A 293 12.19 -25.56 4.62
C ILE A 293 13.66 -25.71 4.17
N LYS A 294 14.05 -26.86 3.60
CA LYS A 294 15.42 -27.07 3.12
C LYS A 294 15.73 -26.23 1.90
N MET A 295 14.73 -26.04 1.02
CA MET A 295 14.87 -25.16 -0.14
C MET A 295 14.93 -23.70 0.28
N VAL A 296 14.08 -23.30 1.24
CA VAL A 296 14.12 -21.94 1.80
C VAL A 296 15.47 -21.68 2.48
N ARG A 297 16.02 -22.65 3.26
CA ARG A 297 17.35 -22.51 3.88
C ARG A 297 18.47 -22.26 2.86
N LYS A 298 18.41 -22.95 1.70
CA LYS A 298 19.40 -22.76 0.64
C LYS A 298 19.30 -21.40 -0.05
N ALA A 299 18.11 -20.81 -0.08
CA ALA A 299 17.88 -19.51 -0.71
C ALA A 299 18.36 -18.32 0.15
N PHE A 300 18.59 -18.54 1.46
CA PHE A 300 19.04 -17.51 2.40
C PHE A 300 20.31 -17.91 3.15
N PRO A 301 21.44 -18.05 2.44
CA PRO A 301 22.70 -18.47 3.05
C PRO A 301 23.29 -17.43 4.02
N GLU A 302 22.84 -16.17 3.93
CA GLU A 302 23.27 -15.06 4.77
C GLU A 302 22.73 -15.11 6.20
N LEU A 303 21.60 -15.80 6.44
CA LEU A 303 21.11 -16.03 7.79
C LEU A 303 21.93 -17.10 8.47
N ASN A 304 22.33 -16.86 9.74
CA ASN A 304 22.89 -17.93 10.53
C ASN A 304 21.81 -18.95 10.93
N ASP A 305 22.23 -20.12 11.43
CA ASP A 305 21.29 -21.21 11.75
C ASP A 305 20.29 -20.81 12.84
N ASP A 306 20.74 -20.08 13.87
CA ASP A 306 19.86 -19.61 14.96
C ASP A 306 18.79 -18.63 14.46
N GLU A 307 19.15 -17.69 13.58
CA GLU A 307 18.21 -16.73 12.99
C GLU A 307 17.17 -17.42 12.08
N PHE A 308 17.63 -18.41 11.30
CA PHE A 308 16.76 -19.19 10.44
C PHE A 308 15.80 -20.05 11.26
N ASP A 309 16.31 -20.76 12.29
CA ASP A 309 15.48 -21.59 13.16
C ASP A 309 14.45 -20.75 13.93
N MET A 310 14.82 -19.56 14.42
CA MET A 310 13.88 -18.62 15.03
C MET A 310 12.76 -18.17 14.07
N ALA A 311 13.07 -17.99 12.77
CA ALA A 311 12.04 -17.67 11.77
C ALA A 311 11.11 -18.87 11.54
N VAL A 312 11.64 -20.09 11.47
CA VAL A 312 10.86 -21.34 11.35
C VAL A 312 9.93 -21.51 12.54
N GLU A 313 10.46 -21.37 13.77
CA GLU A 313 9.67 -21.52 15.00
C GLU A 313 8.55 -20.46 15.11
N SER A 314 8.82 -19.20 14.74
CA SER A 314 7.80 -18.13 14.76
C SER A 314 6.61 -18.42 13.84
N VAL A 315 6.83 -19.18 12.77
CA VAL A 315 5.74 -19.60 11.87
C VAL A 315 4.97 -20.77 12.47
N LYS A 316 5.66 -21.75 13.08
CA LYS A 316 5.03 -22.91 13.72
C LYS A 316 4.09 -22.51 14.85
N ASP A 317 4.49 -21.53 15.67
CA ASP A 317 3.67 -21.04 16.79
C ASP A 317 2.38 -20.34 16.33
N ASN A 318 2.33 -19.86 15.08
CA ASN A 318 1.19 -19.13 14.52
C ASN A 318 0.34 -19.95 13.52
N ILE A 319 0.74 -21.18 13.21
CA ILE A 319 -0.03 -22.07 12.32
C ILE A 319 -0.93 -22.94 13.20
N SER A 320 -2.23 -23.02 12.88
CA SER A 320 -3.13 -23.97 13.53
C SER A 320 -2.63 -25.41 13.31
N VAL A 321 -2.95 -26.32 14.24
CA VAL A 321 -2.57 -27.73 14.10
C VAL A 321 -3.06 -28.31 12.77
N THR A 322 -4.20 -27.88 12.27
CA THR A 322 -4.77 -28.29 10.99
C THR A 322 -3.94 -27.78 9.81
N ASP A 323 -3.58 -26.51 9.81
CA ASP A 323 -2.76 -25.88 8.75
C ASP A 323 -1.36 -26.51 8.69
N PHE A 324 -0.79 -26.83 9.85
CA PHE A 324 0.50 -27.49 9.95
C PHE A 324 0.47 -28.91 9.35
N TRP A 325 -0.64 -29.63 9.51
CA TRP A 325 -0.80 -30.98 8.95
C TRP A 325 -0.93 -30.97 7.44
N GLU A 326 -1.72 -30.08 6.86
CA GLU A 326 -1.80 -29.91 5.41
C GLU A 326 -0.45 -29.55 4.80
N TYR A 327 0.28 -28.67 5.45
CA TYR A 327 1.61 -28.24 5.03
C TYR A 327 2.62 -29.40 4.99
N THR A 328 2.67 -30.21 6.07
CA THR A 328 3.63 -31.32 6.15
C THR A 328 3.25 -32.49 5.24
N ALA A 329 1.97 -32.74 5.00
CA ALA A 329 1.51 -33.75 4.05
C ALA A 329 1.90 -33.42 2.60
N LYS A 330 1.86 -32.15 2.21
CA LYS A 330 2.32 -31.68 0.88
C LYS A 330 3.84 -31.76 0.73
N GLY A 331 4.61 -31.65 1.80
CA GLY A 331 6.06 -31.65 1.80
C GLY A 331 6.72 -33.03 1.91
N ASN A 332 5.98 -34.15 1.87
CA ASN A 332 6.48 -35.51 2.12
C ASN A 332 7.23 -35.69 3.47
N VAL A 333 6.89 -34.89 4.46
CA VAL A 333 7.39 -35.05 5.82
C VAL A 333 6.42 -35.92 6.59
N VAL A 334 6.83 -37.13 6.97
CA VAL A 334 6.07 -37.98 7.88
C VAL A 334 6.16 -37.37 9.27
N VAL A 335 5.17 -36.59 9.67
CA VAL A 335 5.07 -36.08 11.03
C VAL A 335 4.38 -37.14 11.89
N GLN A 336 5.10 -37.68 12.88
CA GLN A 336 4.48 -38.51 13.90
C GLN A 336 3.50 -37.67 14.73
N HIS A 337 2.29 -38.20 14.87
CA HIS A 337 1.23 -37.59 15.69
C HIS A 337 1.69 -37.38 17.12
N HIS A 338 2.06 -36.19 17.49
CA HIS A 338 2.01 -35.76 18.88
C HIS A 338 0.69 -35.02 19.08
N LYS A 339 -0.26 -35.70 19.76
CA LYS A 339 -1.45 -35.03 20.28
C LYS A 339 -0.96 -34.02 21.32
N PHE A 340 -0.99 -32.74 20.98
CA PHE A 340 -0.97 -31.71 21.99
C PHE A 340 -2.29 -31.79 22.76
N LYS A 341 -2.22 -32.23 24.00
CA LYS A 341 -3.29 -32.01 24.96
C LYS A 341 -3.12 -30.58 25.48
N GLY A 342 -4.06 -29.67 25.08
CA GLY A 342 -4.26 -28.39 25.74
C GLY A 342 -4.82 -28.57 27.13
#